data_feb1a136782111c3136d88b2bad63f16
#
_entry.id   feb1a136782111c3136d88b2bad63f16
#
_cell.length_a   1.000
_cell.length_b   1.000
_cell.length_c   1.000
_cell.angle_alpha   90.00
_cell.angle_beta   90.00
_cell.angle_gamma   90.00
#
_symmetry.space_group_name_H-M   'P 1'
#
loop_
_entity.id
_entity.type
_entity.pdbx_description
1 polymer ?
#
loop_
_entity_poly.entity_id
_entity_poly.type
_entity_poly.pdbx_seq_one_letter_code
_entity_poly.pdbx_strand_id
1 'polypeptide(L)'
;MSLRGGLPKFIFQRSMKMAVITIVGAGMMGSALAFPARENGNEVRIVGTHLDREIIEGCLANNRHPKFDRDFPEGISFYQIEDLEKGLDGVDMVIGGVSSFGVDWFGDNVLPVIPENVPVLTVTKGLMDTEDGKLLTYPDLWKKKLDSMGKKLSLNAVGGPCTSYELVAHDQTQVAFCGDDLETLKYLKKLMETDYYHVSITTDVVGIESAVALKNGYALGVALTIGVNQKNFGDDTLHFNSQAGLFGQALKEMYRLLEFQGAATLDNLGVGIGDLYVTVYGGRTRLVGILLGKGLNIDEAKAELQGVTLESLVVAERVARAIRINIEKGTLKAEDFPVLLHIDDIICKKAPVDIPWDAFTFVK
;
A
#
# COMPACT_ATOMS: atom_id res chain seq x y z
N MET A 1 9.73 4.04 65.09
CA MET A 1 8.83 2.90 64.80
C MET A 1 8.20 3.14 63.42
N SER A 2 8.76 2.52 62.38
CA SER A 2 8.36 2.68 60.99
C SER A 2 7.41 1.55 60.63
N LEU A 3 6.21 1.90 60.20
CA LEU A 3 5.28 0.94 59.62
C LEU A 3 5.17 1.23 58.12
N ARG A 4 5.95 0.51 57.31
CA ARG A 4 5.74 0.39 55.87
C ARG A 4 4.71 -0.72 55.62
N GLY A 5 3.47 -0.33 55.34
CA GLY A 5 2.45 -1.23 54.79
C GLY A 5 2.49 -1.14 53.28
N GLY A 6 3.14 -2.11 52.63
CA GLY A 6 3.06 -2.27 51.17
C GLY A 6 1.71 -2.87 50.80
N LEU A 7 0.92 -2.16 49.99
CA LEU A 7 -0.27 -2.71 49.38
C LEU A 7 0.13 -3.78 48.35
N PRO A 8 -0.55 -4.93 48.28
CA PRO A 8 -0.27 -5.93 47.26
C PRO A 8 -0.70 -5.40 45.89
N LYS A 9 0.24 -5.36 44.97
CA LYS A 9 -0.05 -5.19 43.53
C LYS A 9 -0.82 -6.42 43.06
N PHE A 10 -2.13 -6.35 43.04
CA PHE A 10 -2.95 -7.26 42.28
C PHE A 10 -2.71 -6.95 40.78
N ILE A 11 -1.76 -7.65 40.19
CA ILE A 11 -1.62 -7.75 38.74
C ILE A 11 -2.82 -8.61 38.31
N PHE A 12 -3.85 -7.96 37.79
CA PHE A 12 -4.87 -8.59 36.98
C PHE A 12 -4.22 -9.04 35.69
N GLN A 13 -3.55 -10.18 35.71
CA GLN A 13 -3.30 -10.96 34.50
C GLN A 13 -4.65 -11.56 34.05
N ARG A 14 -5.44 -10.76 33.38
CA ARG A 14 -6.49 -11.27 32.51
C ARG A 14 -5.73 -11.98 31.38
N SER A 15 -5.74 -13.32 31.37
CA SER A 15 -5.34 -14.11 30.20
C SER A 15 -6.11 -13.54 29.00
N MET A 16 -5.46 -12.69 28.22
CA MET A 16 -6.06 -12.23 26.97
C MET A 16 -6.09 -13.45 26.06
N LYS A 17 -7.27 -13.85 25.63
CA LYS A 17 -7.42 -14.88 24.59
C LYS A 17 -6.54 -14.43 23.41
N MET A 18 -5.64 -15.30 22.97
CA MET A 18 -4.80 -15.10 21.79
C MET A 18 -5.73 -14.92 20.58
N ALA A 19 -5.62 -13.79 19.88
CA ALA A 19 -6.44 -13.55 18.69
C ALA A 19 -5.91 -14.35 17.51
N VAL A 20 -6.79 -14.74 16.61
CA VAL A 20 -6.47 -15.44 15.37
C VAL A 20 -6.48 -14.44 14.21
N ILE A 21 -5.34 -14.25 13.57
CA ILE A 21 -5.17 -13.37 12.41
C ILE A 21 -4.91 -14.24 11.19
N THR A 22 -5.77 -14.11 10.17
CA THR A 22 -5.59 -14.81 8.90
C THR A 22 -5.20 -13.82 7.80
N ILE A 23 -4.06 -14.06 7.19
CA ILE A 23 -3.54 -13.29 6.06
C ILE A 23 -3.86 -14.07 4.79
N VAL A 24 -4.63 -13.48 3.88
CA VAL A 24 -4.96 -14.08 2.59
C VAL A 24 -4.18 -13.39 1.48
N GLY A 25 -3.27 -14.13 0.87
CA GLY A 25 -2.27 -13.66 -0.08
C GLY A 25 -0.86 -13.73 0.52
N ALA A 26 -0.06 -14.67 0.03
CA ALA A 26 1.32 -14.90 0.48
C ALA A 26 2.35 -14.04 -0.29
N GLY A 27 1.92 -12.90 -0.83
CA GLY A 27 2.82 -11.91 -1.40
C GLY A 27 3.72 -11.28 -0.34
N MET A 28 4.75 -10.56 -0.78
CA MET A 28 5.78 -10.04 0.13
C MET A 28 5.23 -9.19 1.29
N MET A 29 4.28 -8.26 1.01
CA MET A 29 3.74 -7.40 2.07
C MET A 29 2.80 -8.17 3.01
N GLY A 30 1.92 -9.02 2.48
CA GLY A 30 1.07 -9.89 3.30
C GLY A 30 1.91 -10.76 4.24
N SER A 31 2.93 -11.43 3.70
CA SER A 31 3.85 -12.26 4.48
C SER A 31 4.68 -11.46 5.49
N ALA A 32 5.10 -10.22 5.17
CA ALA A 32 5.84 -9.38 6.10
C ALA A 32 5.00 -8.96 7.32
N LEU A 33 3.70 -8.72 7.14
CA LEU A 33 2.80 -8.39 8.26
C LEU A 33 2.58 -9.55 9.24
N ALA A 34 2.93 -10.76 8.86
CA ALA A 34 2.90 -11.90 9.78
C ALA A 34 3.90 -11.74 10.94
N PHE A 35 5.00 -10.97 10.74
CA PHE A 35 6.00 -10.71 11.78
C PHE A 35 5.41 -9.90 12.93
N PRO A 36 4.98 -8.64 12.74
CA PRO A 36 4.42 -7.87 13.85
C PRO A 36 3.15 -8.53 14.41
N ALA A 37 2.31 -9.17 13.59
CA ALA A 37 1.13 -9.88 14.06
C ALA A 37 1.49 -11.03 15.02
N ARG A 38 2.46 -11.87 14.65
CA ARG A 38 2.87 -13.02 15.46
C ARG A 38 3.66 -12.61 16.70
N GLU A 39 4.59 -11.67 16.55
CA GLU A 39 5.44 -11.18 17.64
C GLU A 39 4.64 -10.40 18.68
N ASN A 40 3.49 -9.82 18.30
CA ASN A 40 2.53 -9.25 19.25
C ASN A 40 1.65 -10.31 19.96
N GLY A 41 1.97 -11.59 19.82
CA GLY A 41 1.38 -12.69 20.61
C GLY A 41 0.11 -13.28 20.00
N ASN A 42 -0.22 -13.03 18.74
CA ASN A 42 -1.39 -13.61 18.09
C ASN A 42 -1.08 -14.97 17.45
N GLU A 43 -2.10 -15.79 17.24
CA GLU A 43 -2.05 -16.92 16.30
C GLU A 43 -2.14 -16.35 14.89
N VAL A 44 -1.20 -16.72 14.01
CA VAL A 44 -1.13 -16.20 12.65
C VAL A 44 -1.21 -17.35 11.64
N ARG A 45 -2.06 -17.17 10.65
CA ARG A 45 -2.26 -18.09 9.55
C ARG A 45 -2.06 -17.35 8.24
N ILE A 46 -1.29 -17.93 7.31
CA ILE A 46 -1.12 -17.41 5.96
C ILE A 46 -1.79 -18.38 5.00
N VAL A 47 -2.76 -17.89 4.24
CA VAL A 47 -3.44 -18.62 3.17
C VAL A 47 -2.97 -18.05 1.84
N GLY A 48 -2.33 -18.86 0.99
CA GLY A 48 -1.95 -18.45 -0.35
C GLY A 48 -3.15 -18.21 -1.25
N THR A 49 -2.96 -17.43 -2.31
CA THR A 49 -3.89 -17.38 -3.43
C THR A 49 -3.57 -18.50 -4.43
N HIS A 50 -4.35 -18.61 -5.50
CA HIS A 50 -4.04 -19.55 -6.60
C HIS A 50 -2.69 -19.28 -7.29
N LEU A 51 -2.09 -18.09 -7.08
CA LEU A 51 -0.78 -17.69 -7.60
C LEU A 51 0.38 -17.96 -6.63
N ASP A 52 0.08 -18.28 -5.37
CA ASP A 52 1.08 -18.36 -4.30
C ASP A 52 1.47 -19.81 -3.95
N ARG A 53 1.08 -20.80 -4.76
CA ARG A 53 1.25 -22.22 -4.45
C ARG A 53 2.69 -22.58 -4.07
N GLU A 54 3.64 -22.23 -4.92
CA GLU A 54 5.07 -22.48 -4.69
C GLU A 54 5.61 -21.73 -3.46
N ILE A 55 5.08 -20.54 -3.20
CA ILE A 55 5.45 -19.76 -2.02
C ILE A 55 5.02 -20.50 -0.75
N ILE A 56 3.76 -20.95 -0.70
CA ILE A 56 3.24 -21.70 0.45
C ILE A 56 3.99 -23.02 0.64
N GLU A 57 4.28 -23.77 -0.42
CA GLU A 57 5.10 -24.99 -0.35
C GLU A 57 6.49 -24.70 0.24
N GLY A 58 7.13 -23.60 -0.19
CA GLY A 58 8.40 -23.15 0.36
C GLY A 58 8.32 -22.79 1.84
N CYS A 59 7.25 -22.10 2.26
CA CYS A 59 7.01 -21.73 3.65
C CYS A 59 6.77 -22.96 4.54
N LEU A 60 6.00 -23.94 4.06
CA LEU A 60 5.77 -25.21 4.75
C LEU A 60 7.05 -26.02 4.96
N ALA A 61 7.93 -26.00 3.95
CA ALA A 61 9.18 -26.77 4.00
C ALA A 61 10.25 -26.11 4.90
N ASN A 62 10.32 -24.79 4.91
CA ASN A 62 11.48 -24.05 5.47
C ASN A 62 11.13 -23.01 6.52
N ASN A 63 9.86 -22.81 6.86
CA ASN A 63 9.37 -21.71 7.72
C ASN A 63 9.88 -20.33 7.22
N ARG A 64 10.06 -20.15 5.90
CA ARG A 64 10.61 -18.93 5.30
C ARG A 64 9.91 -18.61 3.99
N HIS A 65 9.60 -17.33 3.79
CA HIS A 65 9.18 -16.84 2.48
C HIS A 65 10.38 -16.87 1.50
N PRO A 66 10.23 -17.36 0.25
CA PRO A 66 11.36 -17.52 -0.69
C PRO A 66 12.18 -16.25 -0.97
N LYS A 67 11.56 -15.08 -0.75
CA LYS A 67 12.21 -13.77 -0.99
C LYS A 67 12.66 -13.05 0.28
N PHE A 68 12.58 -13.67 1.45
CA PHE A 68 13.06 -13.08 2.69
C PHE A 68 14.34 -13.75 3.15
N ASP A 69 15.25 -12.96 3.72
CA ASP A 69 16.50 -13.44 4.29
C ASP A 69 16.34 -13.94 5.74
N ARG A 70 15.12 -13.94 6.26
CA ARG A 70 14.78 -14.29 7.64
C ARG A 70 13.63 -15.30 7.68
N ASP A 71 13.72 -16.22 8.63
CA ASP A 71 12.64 -17.16 8.92
C ASP A 71 11.44 -16.44 9.55
N PHE A 72 10.25 -16.96 9.32
CA PHE A 72 9.07 -16.49 10.04
C PHE A 72 9.21 -16.78 11.54
N PRO A 73 8.62 -15.95 12.41
CA PRO A 73 8.47 -16.28 13.81
C PRO A 73 7.77 -17.64 13.99
N GLU A 74 8.17 -18.39 15.01
CA GLU A 74 7.60 -19.73 15.27
C GLU A 74 6.08 -19.67 15.50
N GLY A 75 5.37 -20.70 15.03
CA GLY A 75 3.93 -20.88 15.27
C GLY A 75 3.03 -20.18 14.25
N ILE A 76 3.54 -19.83 13.08
CA ILE A 76 2.71 -19.45 11.93
C ILE A 76 2.28 -20.72 11.19
N SER A 77 1.01 -20.79 10.79
CA SER A 77 0.46 -21.87 9.99
C SER A 77 0.28 -21.42 8.54
N PHE A 78 0.57 -22.31 7.61
CA PHE A 78 0.49 -22.02 6.18
C PHE A 78 -0.53 -22.94 5.51
N TYR A 79 -1.37 -22.37 4.63
CA TYR A 79 -2.45 -23.07 3.94
C TYR A 79 -2.43 -22.74 2.44
N GLN A 80 -2.77 -23.70 1.61
CA GLN A 80 -3.14 -23.46 0.22
C GLN A 80 -4.55 -22.88 0.15
N ILE A 81 -4.92 -22.29 -0.98
CA ILE A 81 -6.24 -21.67 -1.16
C ILE A 81 -7.41 -22.63 -0.95
N GLU A 82 -7.22 -23.90 -1.23
CA GLU A 82 -8.21 -24.95 -1.04
C GLU A 82 -8.60 -25.14 0.44
N ASP A 83 -7.73 -24.74 1.35
CA ASP A 83 -7.93 -24.79 2.81
C ASP A 83 -8.33 -23.42 3.40
N LEU A 84 -8.85 -22.49 2.58
CA LEU A 84 -9.25 -21.16 3.03
C LEU A 84 -10.21 -21.20 4.22
N GLU A 85 -11.18 -22.10 4.21
CA GLU A 85 -12.15 -22.27 5.31
C GLU A 85 -11.46 -22.65 6.63
N LYS A 86 -10.44 -23.53 6.57
CA LYS A 86 -9.63 -23.87 7.76
C LYS A 86 -8.81 -22.65 8.24
N GLY A 87 -8.29 -21.88 7.30
CA GLY A 87 -7.59 -20.63 7.62
C GLY A 87 -8.49 -19.62 8.32
N LEU A 88 -9.78 -19.59 8.00
CA LEU A 88 -10.77 -18.66 8.55
C LEU A 88 -11.50 -19.19 9.80
N ASP A 89 -11.25 -20.43 10.24
CA ASP A 89 -11.93 -20.99 11.41
C ASP A 89 -11.53 -20.23 12.68
N GLY A 90 -12.53 -19.65 13.36
CA GLY A 90 -12.34 -18.88 14.58
C GLY A 90 -11.54 -17.59 14.42
N VAL A 91 -11.43 -17.04 13.20
CA VAL A 91 -10.66 -15.83 12.89
C VAL A 91 -11.23 -14.59 13.58
N ASP A 92 -10.35 -13.77 14.13
CA ASP A 92 -10.66 -12.49 14.79
C ASP A 92 -10.32 -11.28 13.91
N MET A 93 -9.43 -11.45 12.90
CA MET A 93 -9.02 -10.42 11.94
C MET A 93 -8.55 -11.07 10.64
N VAL A 94 -8.94 -10.52 9.49
CA VAL A 94 -8.41 -10.92 8.20
C VAL A 94 -7.55 -9.80 7.62
N ILE A 95 -6.36 -10.14 7.11
CA ILE A 95 -5.52 -9.23 6.33
C ILE A 95 -5.61 -9.62 4.86
N GLY A 96 -6.06 -8.69 4.01
CA GLY A 96 -6.06 -8.83 2.55
C GLY A 96 -4.68 -8.50 1.99
N GLY A 97 -3.86 -9.55 1.76
CA GLY A 97 -2.46 -9.44 1.30
C GLY A 97 -2.28 -9.50 -0.22
N VAL A 98 -3.33 -9.24 -1.00
CA VAL A 98 -3.31 -9.31 -2.46
C VAL A 98 -2.79 -8.03 -3.10
N SER A 99 -2.31 -8.12 -4.34
CA SER A 99 -1.97 -6.97 -5.17
C SER A 99 -3.22 -6.28 -5.75
N SER A 100 -3.06 -5.12 -6.39
CA SER A 100 -4.16 -4.41 -7.07
C SER A 100 -4.85 -5.25 -8.14
N PHE A 101 -4.15 -6.21 -8.75
CA PHE A 101 -4.72 -7.18 -9.70
C PHE A 101 -5.57 -8.26 -9.02
N GLY A 102 -5.37 -8.47 -7.73
CA GLY A 102 -6.12 -9.46 -6.93
C GLY A 102 -7.36 -8.89 -6.22
N VAL A 103 -7.65 -7.59 -6.36
CA VAL A 103 -8.75 -6.92 -5.64
C VAL A 103 -10.11 -7.52 -5.99
N ASP A 104 -10.39 -7.71 -7.28
CA ASP A 104 -11.64 -8.31 -7.73
C ASP A 104 -11.75 -9.77 -7.27
N TRP A 105 -10.66 -10.53 -7.44
CA TRP A 105 -10.60 -11.92 -6.99
C TRP A 105 -10.86 -12.05 -5.48
N PHE A 106 -10.24 -11.21 -4.66
CA PHE A 106 -10.45 -11.20 -3.20
C PHE A 106 -11.90 -10.86 -2.85
N GLY A 107 -12.45 -9.87 -3.55
CA GLY A 107 -13.85 -9.48 -3.44
C GLY A 107 -14.84 -10.60 -3.81
N ASP A 108 -14.49 -11.44 -4.80
CA ASP A 108 -15.36 -12.52 -5.29
C ASP A 108 -15.23 -13.81 -4.51
N ASN A 109 -14.01 -14.12 -4.02
CA ASN A 109 -13.70 -15.45 -3.49
C ASN A 109 -13.45 -15.45 -1.98
N VAL A 110 -13.02 -14.33 -1.39
CA VAL A 110 -12.62 -14.28 0.02
C VAL A 110 -13.67 -13.54 0.88
N LEU A 111 -14.07 -12.33 0.48
CA LEU A 111 -15.07 -11.56 1.26
C LEU A 111 -16.37 -12.32 1.54
N PRO A 112 -16.92 -13.12 0.58
CA PRO A 112 -18.16 -13.86 0.84
C PRO A 112 -18.06 -14.89 1.97
N VAL A 113 -16.87 -15.47 2.20
CA VAL A 113 -16.67 -16.56 3.16
C VAL A 113 -16.09 -16.10 4.51
N ILE A 114 -15.64 -14.84 4.64
CA ILE A 114 -15.23 -14.28 5.94
C ILE A 114 -16.45 -14.24 6.86
N PRO A 115 -16.37 -14.70 8.13
CA PRO A 115 -17.47 -14.59 9.08
C PRO A 115 -17.92 -13.13 9.29
N GLU A 116 -19.22 -12.93 9.53
CA GLU A 116 -19.76 -11.59 9.82
C GLU A 116 -19.08 -10.96 11.04
N ASN A 117 -18.94 -9.64 11.02
CA ASN A 117 -18.31 -8.81 12.05
C ASN A 117 -16.78 -9.03 12.23
N VAL A 118 -16.14 -9.87 11.41
CA VAL A 118 -14.69 -9.94 11.38
C VAL A 118 -14.13 -8.76 10.60
N PRO A 119 -13.25 -7.94 11.18
CA PRO A 119 -12.63 -6.83 10.47
C PRO A 119 -11.62 -7.32 9.42
N VAL A 120 -11.63 -6.65 8.28
CA VAL A 120 -10.69 -6.86 7.19
C VAL A 120 -9.75 -5.66 7.12
N LEU A 121 -8.44 -5.88 7.13
CA LEU A 121 -7.41 -4.86 6.88
C LEU A 121 -6.75 -5.15 5.53
N THR A 122 -6.92 -4.26 4.54
CA THR A 122 -6.23 -4.41 3.25
C THR A 122 -4.89 -3.69 3.24
N VAL A 123 -3.89 -4.31 2.62
CA VAL A 123 -2.58 -3.70 2.34
C VAL A 123 -2.47 -3.17 0.91
N THR A 124 -3.50 -3.42 0.11
CA THR A 124 -3.51 -3.09 -1.32
C THR A 124 -3.71 -1.60 -1.49
N LYS A 125 -2.77 -0.95 -2.15
CA LYS A 125 -2.79 0.49 -2.41
C LYS A 125 -3.20 0.76 -3.85
N GLY A 126 -4.16 1.66 -4.04
CA GLY A 126 -4.61 2.04 -5.38
C GLY A 126 -5.99 2.67 -5.35
N LEU A 127 -6.36 3.23 -6.50
CA LEU A 127 -7.67 3.81 -6.73
C LEU A 127 -8.28 3.22 -8.01
N MET A 128 -9.60 3.15 -8.04
CA MET A 128 -10.38 2.80 -9.21
C MET A 128 -11.06 4.06 -9.74
N ASP A 129 -10.92 4.31 -11.01
CA ASP A 129 -11.64 5.38 -11.70
C ASP A 129 -12.99 4.89 -12.21
N THR A 130 -13.90 5.83 -12.34
CA THR A 130 -15.22 5.61 -12.92
C THR A 130 -15.37 6.39 -14.23
N GLU A 131 -16.35 6.02 -15.06
CA GLU A 131 -16.62 6.70 -16.33
C GLU A 131 -16.95 8.21 -16.16
N ASP A 132 -17.46 8.58 -14.99
CA ASP A 132 -17.73 9.98 -14.64
C ASP A 132 -16.55 10.69 -13.94
N GLY A 133 -15.36 10.08 -13.91
CA GLY A 133 -14.14 10.68 -13.39
C GLY A 133 -14.04 10.73 -11.86
N LYS A 134 -14.85 9.95 -11.13
CA LYS A 134 -14.64 9.76 -9.71
C LYS A 134 -13.52 8.76 -9.45
N LEU A 135 -12.88 8.89 -8.31
CA LEU A 135 -11.90 7.94 -7.80
C LEU A 135 -12.48 7.25 -6.56
N LEU A 136 -12.48 5.94 -6.58
CA LEU A 136 -12.97 5.08 -5.49
C LEU A 136 -11.79 4.36 -4.85
N THR A 137 -11.81 4.26 -3.54
CA THR A 137 -10.87 3.42 -2.79
C THR A 137 -11.24 1.94 -2.95
N TYR A 138 -10.32 1.03 -2.66
CA TYR A 138 -10.64 -0.40 -2.66
C TYR A 138 -11.63 -0.79 -1.56
N PRO A 139 -11.59 -0.22 -0.34
CA PRO A 139 -12.68 -0.39 0.63
C PRO A 139 -14.05 0.01 0.10
N ASP A 140 -14.17 1.14 -0.64
CA ASP A 140 -15.43 1.56 -1.25
C ASP A 140 -15.95 0.55 -2.29
N LEU A 141 -15.04 0.02 -3.11
CA LEU A 141 -15.37 -0.99 -4.12
C LEU A 141 -15.90 -2.26 -3.46
N TRP A 142 -15.22 -2.74 -2.44
CA TRP A 142 -15.63 -3.94 -1.69
C TRP A 142 -16.91 -3.71 -0.89
N LYS A 143 -17.14 -2.52 -0.34
CA LYS A 143 -18.37 -2.16 0.34
C LYS A 143 -19.58 -2.28 -0.58
N LYS A 144 -19.50 -1.72 -1.80
CA LYS A 144 -20.55 -1.87 -2.82
C LYS A 144 -20.86 -3.34 -3.12
N LYS A 145 -19.83 -4.18 -3.18
CA LYS A 145 -19.97 -5.61 -3.43
C LYS A 145 -20.63 -6.33 -2.26
N LEU A 146 -20.21 -6.06 -1.03
CA LEU A 146 -20.80 -6.62 0.19
C LEU A 146 -22.29 -6.21 0.34
N ASP A 147 -22.61 -4.94 0.04
CA ASP A 147 -23.99 -4.43 0.07
C ASP A 147 -24.88 -5.22 -0.91
N SER A 148 -24.36 -5.55 -2.12
CA SER A 148 -25.09 -6.36 -3.10
C SER A 148 -25.36 -7.80 -2.63
N MET A 149 -24.53 -8.33 -1.72
CA MET A 149 -24.66 -9.65 -1.12
C MET A 149 -25.47 -9.63 0.19
N GLY A 150 -25.84 -8.46 0.70
CA GLY A 150 -26.46 -8.30 2.02
C GLY A 150 -25.53 -8.63 3.19
N LYS A 151 -24.22 -8.61 2.98
CA LYS A 151 -23.19 -8.97 3.96
C LYS A 151 -22.54 -7.73 4.58
N LYS A 152 -22.23 -7.81 5.88
CA LYS A 152 -21.60 -6.71 6.61
C LYS A 152 -20.23 -7.14 7.15
N LEU A 153 -19.18 -6.45 6.69
CA LEU A 153 -17.82 -6.56 7.22
C LEU A 153 -17.29 -5.15 7.51
N SER A 154 -16.44 -5.02 8.52
CA SER A 154 -15.67 -3.80 8.73
C SER A 154 -14.46 -3.81 7.80
N LEU A 155 -14.47 -2.92 6.80
CA LEU A 155 -13.38 -2.78 5.83
C LEU A 155 -12.45 -1.67 6.28
N ASN A 156 -11.18 -2.01 6.41
CA ASN A 156 -10.12 -1.10 6.85
C ASN A 156 -8.92 -1.22 5.91
N ALA A 157 -8.08 -0.20 5.87
CA ALA A 157 -6.88 -0.19 5.04
C ALA A 157 -5.66 0.31 5.81
N VAL A 158 -4.47 0.04 5.30
CA VAL A 158 -3.21 0.55 5.85
C VAL A 158 -2.44 1.35 4.81
N GLY A 159 -2.04 2.56 5.18
CA GLY A 159 -1.17 3.43 4.40
C GLY A 159 0.09 3.82 5.14
N GLY A 160 1.10 4.28 4.41
CA GLY A 160 2.34 4.80 4.98
C GLY A 160 3.61 4.09 4.53
N PRO A 161 4.79 4.63 4.92
CA PRO A 161 6.09 4.10 4.56
C PRO A 161 6.31 2.72 5.20
N CYS A 162 6.24 1.68 4.41
CA CYS A 162 6.49 0.33 4.84
C CYS A 162 6.94 -0.50 3.64
N THR A 163 8.19 -0.91 3.62
CA THR A 163 8.70 -1.92 2.71
C THR A 163 8.74 -3.27 3.40
N SER A 164 8.45 -4.34 2.66
CA SER A 164 8.38 -5.68 3.25
C SER A 164 9.71 -6.15 3.83
N TYR A 165 10.82 -5.85 3.18
CA TYR A 165 12.15 -6.25 3.64
C TYR A 165 12.56 -5.56 4.93
N GLU A 166 12.30 -4.25 5.03
CA GLU A 166 12.63 -3.46 6.22
C GLU A 166 11.73 -3.84 7.40
N LEU A 167 10.44 -4.10 7.15
CA LEU A 167 9.53 -4.59 8.19
C LEU A 167 10.01 -5.94 8.76
N VAL A 168 10.40 -6.89 7.89
CA VAL A 168 10.96 -8.19 8.29
C VAL A 168 12.30 -8.02 9.04
N ALA A 169 13.08 -7.01 8.70
CA ALA A 169 14.32 -6.66 9.39
C ALA A 169 14.10 -5.92 10.72
N HIS A 170 12.84 -5.63 11.10
CA HIS A 170 12.45 -4.86 12.29
C HIS A 170 12.92 -3.40 12.26
N ASP A 171 13.02 -2.79 11.05
CA ASP A 171 13.24 -1.36 10.98
C ASP A 171 12.02 -0.59 11.48
N GLN A 172 12.28 0.58 12.09
CA GLN A 172 11.23 1.42 12.68
C GLN A 172 10.25 1.88 11.59
N THR A 173 9.06 1.32 11.63
CA THR A 173 8.03 1.51 10.61
C THR A 173 6.83 2.21 11.20
N GLN A 174 6.38 3.31 10.59
CA GLN A 174 5.20 4.04 11.01
C GLN A 174 4.14 4.02 9.91
N VAL A 175 2.93 3.56 10.25
CA VAL A 175 1.80 3.45 9.33
C VAL A 175 0.54 4.06 9.92
N ALA A 176 -0.47 4.28 9.07
CA ALA A 176 -1.81 4.68 9.49
C ALA A 176 -2.82 3.59 9.08
N PHE A 177 -3.60 3.09 10.03
CA PHE A 177 -4.80 2.31 9.75
C PHE A 177 -5.99 3.25 9.60
N CYS A 178 -6.80 3.04 8.56
CA CYS A 178 -8.00 3.81 8.32
C CYS A 178 -9.22 2.89 8.11
N GLY A 179 -10.40 3.37 8.55
CA GLY A 179 -11.65 2.61 8.48
C GLY A 179 -12.81 3.43 9.08
N ASP A 180 -14.04 2.98 8.87
CA ASP A 180 -15.24 3.75 9.27
C ASP A 180 -15.46 3.77 10.81
N ASP A 181 -14.92 2.81 11.56
CA ASP A 181 -15.17 2.66 13.00
C ASP A 181 -13.89 2.74 13.85
N LEU A 182 -13.83 3.75 14.72
CA LEU A 182 -12.66 4.03 15.55
C LEU A 182 -12.37 2.91 16.56
N GLU A 183 -13.39 2.23 17.09
CA GLU A 183 -13.18 1.15 18.06
C GLU A 183 -12.60 -0.09 17.38
N THR A 184 -13.05 -0.40 16.17
CA THR A 184 -12.41 -1.42 15.33
C THR A 184 -10.95 -1.06 15.04
N LEU A 185 -10.65 0.18 14.69
CA LEU A 185 -9.26 0.61 14.44
C LEU A 185 -8.37 0.50 15.68
N LYS A 186 -8.87 0.83 16.87
CA LYS A 186 -8.16 0.61 18.14
C LYS A 186 -7.88 -0.87 18.38
N TYR A 187 -8.84 -1.72 18.06
CA TYR A 187 -8.68 -3.16 18.18
C TYR A 187 -7.61 -3.68 17.20
N LEU A 188 -7.68 -3.31 15.92
CA LEU A 188 -6.68 -3.69 14.92
C LEU A 188 -5.26 -3.19 15.29
N LYS A 189 -5.16 -1.92 15.73
CA LYS A 189 -3.90 -1.38 16.25
C LYS A 189 -3.34 -2.24 17.37
N LYS A 190 -4.15 -2.59 18.37
CA LYS A 190 -3.74 -3.43 19.50
C LYS A 190 -3.23 -4.81 19.07
N LEU A 191 -3.77 -5.37 17.98
CA LEU A 191 -3.34 -6.67 17.46
C LEU A 191 -2.00 -6.61 16.72
N MET A 192 -1.68 -5.45 16.13
CA MET A 192 -0.56 -5.32 15.17
C MET A 192 0.63 -4.51 15.66
N GLU A 193 0.42 -3.56 16.59
CA GLU A 193 1.47 -2.64 17.04
C GLU A 193 2.54 -3.35 17.85
N THR A 194 3.80 -3.09 17.55
CA THR A 194 5.00 -3.60 18.23
C THR A 194 5.95 -2.44 18.56
N ASP A 195 7.13 -2.74 19.08
CA ASP A 195 8.20 -1.76 19.33
C ASP A 195 8.91 -1.26 18.07
N TYR A 196 8.63 -1.86 16.91
CA TYR A 196 9.15 -1.44 15.59
C TYR A 196 8.04 -1.18 14.55
N TYR A 197 6.80 -1.57 14.80
CA TYR A 197 5.66 -1.31 13.92
C TYR A 197 4.65 -0.42 14.63
N HIS A 198 4.72 0.88 14.34
CA HIS A 198 3.94 1.93 15.00
C HIS A 198 2.69 2.25 14.19
N VAL A 199 1.53 2.19 14.83
CA VAL A 199 0.24 2.35 14.16
C VAL A 199 -0.47 3.62 14.65
N SER A 200 -0.70 4.57 13.74
CA SER A 200 -1.67 5.65 13.90
C SER A 200 -3.04 5.17 13.39
N ILE A 201 -4.13 5.79 13.85
CA ILE A 201 -5.49 5.44 13.40
C ILE A 201 -6.27 6.68 13.00
N THR A 202 -7.09 6.56 11.95
CA THR A 202 -7.95 7.64 11.46
C THR A 202 -9.21 7.08 10.81
N THR A 203 -10.30 7.83 10.84
CA THR A 203 -11.52 7.48 10.10
C THR A 203 -11.54 8.07 8.68
N ASP A 204 -10.49 8.75 8.25
CA ASP A 204 -10.36 9.31 6.91
C ASP A 204 -9.78 8.28 5.92
N VAL A 205 -10.62 7.35 5.47
CA VAL A 205 -10.26 6.31 4.49
C VAL A 205 -9.88 6.93 3.16
N VAL A 206 -10.67 7.89 2.67
CA VAL A 206 -10.42 8.54 1.38
C VAL A 206 -9.08 9.25 1.38
N GLY A 207 -8.76 9.97 2.45
CA GLY A 207 -7.51 10.72 2.56
C GLY A 207 -6.28 9.81 2.56
N ILE A 208 -6.28 8.77 3.40
CA ILE A 208 -5.14 7.84 3.48
C ILE A 208 -4.98 7.06 2.16
N GLU A 209 -6.05 6.45 1.65
CA GLU A 209 -6.00 5.64 0.43
C GLU A 209 -5.60 6.47 -0.80
N SER A 210 -6.12 7.71 -0.92
CA SER A 210 -5.75 8.60 -2.02
C SER A 210 -4.28 9.03 -1.93
N ALA A 211 -3.79 9.38 -0.75
CA ALA A 211 -2.41 9.80 -0.56
C ALA A 211 -1.42 8.69 -0.94
N VAL A 212 -1.67 7.45 -0.50
CA VAL A 212 -0.73 6.33 -0.77
C VAL A 212 -0.89 5.73 -2.17
N ALA A 213 -2.05 5.86 -2.82
CA ALA A 213 -2.23 5.36 -4.18
C ALA A 213 -1.32 6.09 -5.18
N LEU A 214 -1.20 7.40 -5.02
CA LEU A 214 -0.45 8.27 -5.93
C LEU A 214 1.06 8.10 -5.87
N LYS A 215 1.59 7.59 -4.77
CA LYS A 215 3.05 7.40 -4.60
C LYS A 215 3.70 6.68 -5.77
N ASN A 216 3.03 5.67 -6.28
CA ASN A 216 3.59 4.82 -7.34
C ASN A 216 3.77 5.59 -8.66
N GLY A 217 2.80 6.41 -9.05
CA GLY A 217 2.91 7.26 -10.23
C GLY A 217 4.03 8.29 -10.07
N TYR A 218 4.05 9.00 -8.94
CA TYR A 218 5.06 10.03 -8.71
C TYR A 218 6.47 9.48 -8.47
N ALA A 219 6.61 8.29 -7.87
CA ALA A 219 7.90 7.62 -7.78
C ALA A 219 8.49 7.30 -9.16
N LEU A 220 7.63 6.91 -10.14
CA LEU A 220 8.03 6.78 -11.53
C LEU A 220 8.53 8.12 -12.06
N GLY A 221 7.78 9.20 -11.84
CA GLY A 221 8.17 10.55 -12.25
C GLY A 221 9.54 10.96 -11.71
N VAL A 222 9.79 10.79 -10.42
CA VAL A 222 11.11 11.09 -9.82
C VAL A 222 12.20 10.23 -10.47
N ALA A 223 11.91 8.96 -10.71
CA ALA A 223 12.87 8.04 -11.34
C ALA A 223 13.20 8.39 -12.80
N LEU A 224 12.28 9.07 -13.54
CA LEU A 224 12.60 9.61 -14.87
C LEU A 224 13.84 10.53 -14.80
N THR A 225 13.93 11.39 -13.77
CA THR A 225 15.08 12.29 -13.62
C THR A 225 16.37 11.55 -13.38
N ILE A 226 16.33 10.41 -12.67
CA ILE A 226 17.50 9.55 -12.49
C ILE A 226 17.97 9.00 -13.83
N GLY A 227 17.06 8.44 -14.63
CA GLY A 227 17.36 7.89 -15.95
C GLY A 227 17.90 8.95 -16.91
N VAL A 228 17.29 10.14 -16.96
CA VAL A 228 17.77 11.28 -17.77
C VAL A 228 19.19 11.69 -17.37
N ASN A 229 19.47 11.76 -16.06
CA ASN A 229 20.80 12.11 -15.58
C ASN A 229 21.84 11.04 -15.92
N GLN A 230 21.48 9.76 -15.75
CA GLN A 230 22.35 8.64 -16.11
C GLN A 230 22.67 8.65 -17.61
N LYS A 231 21.69 8.93 -18.47
CA LYS A 231 21.89 9.05 -19.90
C LYS A 231 22.86 10.17 -20.27
N ASN A 232 22.74 11.31 -19.59
CA ASN A 232 23.48 12.52 -19.96
C ASN A 232 24.87 12.61 -19.31
N PHE A 233 25.06 12.02 -18.13
CA PHE A 233 26.26 12.22 -17.31
C PHE A 233 26.96 10.91 -16.90
N GLY A 234 26.41 9.75 -17.21
CA GLY A 234 26.91 8.43 -16.86
C GLY A 234 26.14 7.76 -15.71
N ASP A 235 26.19 6.43 -15.67
CA ASP A 235 25.34 5.60 -14.79
C ASP A 235 25.57 5.81 -13.29
N ASP A 236 26.79 6.19 -12.90
CA ASP A 236 27.14 6.40 -11.48
C ASP A 236 26.84 7.82 -10.98
N THR A 237 26.27 8.69 -11.84
CA THR A 237 26.02 10.08 -11.50
C THR A 237 24.73 10.22 -10.71
N LEU A 238 24.83 10.75 -9.50
CA LEU A 238 23.69 11.08 -8.64
C LEU A 238 23.46 12.60 -8.67
N HIS A 239 22.35 13.02 -9.27
CA HIS A 239 21.91 14.41 -9.32
C HIS A 239 20.62 14.56 -8.49
N PHE A 240 20.75 15.14 -7.30
CA PHE A 240 19.62 15.24 -6.37
C PHE A 240 18.72 16.45 -6.64
N ASN A 241 19.21 17.52 -7.28
CA ASN A 241 18.40 18.73 -7.51
C ASN A 241 17.16 18.44 -8.38
N SER A 242 17.34 17.71 -9.49
CA SER A 242 16.23 17.34 -10.37
C SER A 242 15.26 16.38 -9.71
N GLN A 243 15.77 15.41 -8.94
CA GLN A 243 14.94 14.50 -8.15
C GLN A 243 14.12 15.27 -7.11
N ALA A 244 14.75 16.18 -6.35
CA ALA A 244 14.09 16.99 -5.34
C ALA A 244 13.06 17.97 -5.94
N GLY A 245 13.38 18.59 -7.07
CA GLY A 245 12.47 19.47 -7.80
C GLY A 245 11.20 18.76 -8.24
N LEU A 246 11.34 17.59 -8.87
CA LEU A 246 10.18 16.77 -9.27
C LEU A 246 9.42 16.22 -8.08
N PHE A 247 10.13 15.75 -7.03
CA PHE A 247 9.51 15.31 -5.79
C PHE A 247 8.66 16.43 -5.16
N GLY A 248 9.19 17.66 -5.11
CA GLY A 248 8.45 18.83 -4.59
C GLY A 248 7.20 19.15 -5.43
N GLN A 249 7.26 19.03 -6.76
CA GLN A 249 6.09 19.18 -7.62
C GLN A 249 5.09 18.03 -7.40
N ALA A 250 5.55 16.80 -7.28
CA ALA A 250 4.70 15.64 -6.97
C ALA A 250 3.89 15.85 -5.68
N LEU A 251 4.49 16.43 -4.64
CA LEU A 251 3.78 16.75 -3.39
C LEU A 251 2.63 17.73 -3.61
N LYS A 252 2.83 18.74 -4.46
CA LYS A 252 1.76 19.70 -4.78
C LYS A 252 0.60 19.03 -5.50
N GLU A 253 0.91 18.16 -6.47
CA GLU A 253 -0.10 17.43 -7.21
C GLU A 253 -0.85 16.43 -6.31
N MET A 254 -0.14 15.75 -5.39
CA MET A 254 -0.77 14.90 -4.37
C MET A 254 -1.72 15.72 -3.49
N TYR A 255 -1.30 16.88 -3.03
CA TYR A 255 -2.15 17.75 -2.22
C TYR A 255 -3.38 18.23 -3.01
N ARG A 256 -3.21 18.62 -4.28
CA ARG A 256 -4.34 19.00 -5.15
C ARG A 256 -5.34 17.87 -5.36
N LEU A 257 -4.86 16.62 -5.50
CA LEU A 257 -5.78 15.50 -5.58
C LEU A 257 -6.51 15.26 -4.26
N LEU A 258 -5.83 15.38 -3.12
CA LEU A 258 -6.48 15.31 -1.81
C LEU A 258 -7.53 16.43 -1.64
N GLU A 259 -7.26 17.65 -2.11
CA GLU A 259 -8.27 18.72 -2.14
C GLU A 259 -9.48 18.35 -3.00
N PHE A 260 -9.24 17.81 -4.19
CA PHE A 260 -10.31 17.35 -5.08
C PHE A 260 -11.17 16.25 -4.45
N GLN A 261 -10.56 15.36 -3.68
CA GLN A 261 -11.24 14.29 -2.92
C GLN A 261 -11.87 14.79 -1.61
N GLY A 262 -11.70 16.05 -1.24
CA GLY A 262 -12.20 16.61 0.02
C GLY A 262 -11.46 16.14 1.27
N ALA A 263 -10.22 15.66 1.11
CA ALA A 263 -9.42 15.00 2.15
C ALA A 263 -8.03 15.64 2.36
N ALA A 264 -7.84 16.91 1.96
CA ALA A 264 -6.57 17.61 2.07
C ALA A 264 -6.27 17.99 3.52
N THR A 265 -5.45 17.20 4.16
CA THR A 265 -4.86 17.51 5.47
C THR A 265 -3.36 17.33 5.42
N LEU A 266 -2.66 17.95 6.36
CA LEU A 266 -1.21 17.78 6.48
C LEU A 266 -0.86 16.35 6.90
N ASP A 267 -1.72 15.71 7.72
CA ASP A 267 -1.52 14.34 8.19
C ASP A 267 -1.62 13.34 7.03
N ASN A 268 -2.66 13.44 6.19
CA ASN A 268 -2.83 12.60 5.00
C ASN A 268 -1.66 12.78 4.02
N LEU A 269 -1.29 14.04 3.75
CA LEU A 269 -0.14 14.32 2.90
C LEU A 269 1.14 13.74 3.50
N GLY A 270 1.35 13.85 4.81
CA GLY A 270 2.51 13.29 5.52
C GLY A 270 2.64 11.77 5.35
N VAL A 271 1.54 11.04 5.46
CA VAL A 271 1.49 9.59 5.20
C VAL A 271 1.88 9.27 3.76
N GLY A 272 1.32 10.02 2.79
CA GLY A 272 1.61 9.84 1.36
C GLY A 272 3.06 10.18 1.00
N ILE A 273 3.62 11.26 1.60
CA ILE A 273 5.03 11.69 1.41
C ILE A 273 6.00 10.61 1.90
N GLY A 274 5.78 10.07 3.11
CA GLY A 274 6.62 9.01 3.64
C GLY A 274 6.63 7.79 2.74
N ASP A 275 5.44 7.39 2.26
CA ASP A 275 5.30 6.26 1.36
C ASP A 275 5.92 6.52 -0.04
N LEU A 276 5.82 7.75 -0.57
CA LEU A 276 6.51 8.17 -1.79
C LEU A 276 8.03 8.09 -1.62
N TYR A 277 8.56 8.57 -0.49
CA TYR A 277 9.99 8.58 -0.21
C TYR A 277 10.60 7.17 -0.31
N VAL A 278 10.06 6.21 0.44
CA VAL A 278 10.58 4.83 0.41
C VAL A 278 10.40 4.16 -0.96
N THR A 279 9.36 4.55 -1.72
CA THR A 279 9.08 4.00 -3.05
C THR A 279 10.06 4.51 -4.11
N VAL A 280 10.49 5.77 -4.02
CA VAL A 280 11.52 6.34 -4.91
C VAL A 280 12.85 5.58 -4.78
N TYR A 281 13.22 5.16 -3.58
CA TYR A 281 14.51 4.48 -3.35
C TYR A 281 14.43 2.96 -3.44
N GLY A 282 13.34 2.34 -3.03
CA GLY A 282 13.22 0.89 -2.89
C GLY A 282 12.21 0.20 -3.82
N GLY A 283 11.43 0.95 -4.60
CA GLY A 283 10.31 0.40 -5.36
C GLY A 283 10.66 -0.15 -6.74
N ARG A 284 9.88 -1.13 -7.22
CA ARG A 284 9.96 -1.64 -8.61
C ARG A 284 9.67 -0.56 -9.66
N THR A 285 8.84 0.40 -9.32
CA THR A 285 8.49 1.57 -10.14
C THR A 285 9.69 2.40 -10.53
N ARG A 286 10.69 2.49 -9.64
CA ARG A 286 11.96 3.17 -9.91
C ARG A 286 12.67 2.61 -11.13
N LEU A 287 12.66 1.28 -11.31
CA LEU A 287 13.31 0.63 -12.45
C LEU A 287 12.68 1.05 -13.77
N VAL A 288 11.33 1.10 -13.84
CA VAL A 288 10.61 1.58 -15.02
C VAL A 288 11.00 3.02 -15.33
N GLY A 289 10.93 3.92 -14.35
CA GLY A 289 11.24 5.33 -14.53
C GLY A 289 12.67 5.56 -15.02
N ILE A 290 13.65 4.81 -14.51
CA ILE A 290 15.04 4.89 -14.97
C ILE A 290 15.17 4.48 -16.45
N LEU A 291 14.57 3.37 -16.86
CA LEU A 291 14.62 2.89 -18.24
C LEU A 291 13.99 3.90 -19.21
N LEU A 292 12.82 4.43 -18.86
CA LEU A 292 12.14 5.47 -19.62
C LEU A 292 13.01 6.75 -19.71
N GLY A 293 13.58 7.19 -18.59
CA GLY A 293 14.47 8.34 -18.54
C GLY A 293 15.75 8.17 -19.37
N LYS A 294 16.26 6.94 -19.52
CA LYS A 294 17.36 6.60 -20.42
C LYS A 294 16.95 6.64 -21.90
N GLY A 295 15.66 6.73 -22.19
CA GLY A 295 15.13 6.91 -23.54
C GLY A 295 14.45 5.70 -24.15
N LEU A 296 14.21 4.62 -23.35
CA LEU A 296 13.35 3.53 -23.79
C LEU A 296 11.89 4.01 -23.81
N ASN A 297 11.10 3.47 -24.73
CA ASN A 297 9.66 3.63 -24.66
C ASN A 297 9.05 2.62 -23.65
N ILE A 298 7.75 2.78 -23.35
CA ILE A 298 7.09 1.96 -22.33
C ILE A 298 7.08 0.46 -22.66
N ASP A 299 6.99 0.08 -23.93
CA ASP A 299 6.97 -1.33 -24.33
C ASP A 299 8.36 -1.96 -24.18
N GLU A 300 9.41 -1.22 -24.55
CA GLU A 300 10.80 -1.62 -24.36
C GLU A 300 11.12 -1.75 -22.84
N ALA A 301 10.71 -0.78 -22.03
CA ALA A 301 10.90 -0.84 -20.58
C ALA A 301 10.17 -2.03 -19.93
N LYS A 302 8.95 -2.35 -20.41
CA LYS A 302 8.22 -3.54 -19.94
C LYS A 302 8.90 -4.83 -20.36
N ALA A 303 9.47 -4.88 -21.56
CA ALA A 303 10.20 -6.06 -22.06
C ALA A 303 11.47 -6.33 -21.24
N GLU A 304 12.23 -5.29 -20.87
CA GLU A 304 13.40 -5.41 -19.97
C GLU A 304 13.04 -5.90 -18.57
N LEU A 305 11.82 -5.62 -18.09
CA LEU A 305 11.34 -5.93 -16.76
C LEU A 305 10.38 -7.14 -16.75
N GLN A 306 10.58 -8.12 -17.64
CA GLN A 306 9.75 -9.33 -17.65
C GLN A 306 9.70 -10.02 -16.29
N GLY A 307 8.48 -10.39 -15.84
CA GLY A 307 8.25 -11.02 -14.54
C GLY A 307 8.15 -10.03 -13.36
N VAL A 308 8.31 -8.71 -13.60
CA VAL A 308 8.08 -7.69 -12.58
C VAL A 308 6.65 -7.17 -12.65
N THR A 309 5.93 -7.22 -11.55
CA THR A 309 4.57 -6.67 -11.46
C THR A 309 4.64 -5.13 -11.43
N LEU A 310 4.02 -4.48 -12.42
CA LEU A 310 4.07 -3.02 -12.63
C LEU A 310 2.72 -2.35 -12.27
N GLU A 311 2.26 -2.50 -11.04
CA GLU A 311 1.00 -1.91 -10.54
C GLU A 311 0.97 -0.38 -10.66
N SER A 312 2.13 0.25 -10.53
CA SER A 312 2.30 1.69 -10.63
C SER A 312 1.76 2.29 -11.93
N LEU A 313 1.95 1.59 -13.05
CA LEU A 313 1.48 2.05 -14.36
C LEU A 313 -0.04 2.10 -14.40
N VAL A 314 -0.70 1.06 -13.88
CA VAL A 314 -2.17 0.98 -13.87
C VAL A 314 -2.79 2.04 -12.97
N VAL A 315 -2.20 2.28 -11.79
CA VAL A 315 -2.70 3.32 -10.87
C VAL A 315 -2.50 4.71 -11.48
N ALA A 316 -1.33 4.99 -12.05
CA ALA A 316 -1.06 6.28 -12.69
C ALA A 316 -2.04 6.56 -13.85
N GLU A 317 -2.28 5.56 -14.71
CA GLU A 317 -3.24 5.66 -15.82
C GLU A 317 -4.66 5.94 -15.33
N ARG A 318 -5.16 5.19 -14.33
CA ARG A 318 -6.50 5.37 -13.77
C ARG A 318 -6.70 6.76 -13.19
N VAL A 319 -5.75 7.22 -12.37
CA VAL A 319 -5.84 8.55 -11.76
C VAL A 319 -5.75 9.64 -12.81
N ALA A 320 -4.84 9.52 -13.78
CA ALA A 320 -4.72 10.49 -14.86
C ALA A 320 -5.97 10.56 -15.73
N ARG A 321 -6.61 9.42 -16.03
CA ARG A 321 -7.89 9.38 -16.76
C ARG A 321 -8.99 10.12 -16.00
N ALA A 322 -9.14 9.88 -14.69
CA ALA A 322 -10.10 10.61 -13.87
C ALA A 322 -9.82 12.12 -13.86
N ILE A 323 -8.55 12.52 -13.76
CA ILE A 323 -8.14 13.94 -13.80
C ILE A 323 -8.48 14.56 -15.18
N ARG A 324 -8.18 13.88 -16.30
CA ARG A 324 -8.51 14.38 -17.65
C ARG A 324 -10.02 14.59 -17.81
N ILE A 325 -10.86 13.66 -17.36
CA ILE A 325 -12.31 13.81 -17.38
C ILE A 325 -12.74 15.06 -16.59
N ASN A 326 -12.13 15.30 -15.44
CA ASN A 326 -12.45 16.47 -14.62
C ASN A 326 -11.89 17.79 -15.17
N ILE A 327 -10.80 17.75 -15.92
CA ILE A 327 -10.30 18.91 -16.70
C ILE A 327 -11.29 19.25 -17.82
N GLU A 328 -11.77 18.26 -18.56
CA GLU A 328 -12.79 18.46 -19.61
C GLU A 328 -14.10 19.02 -19.04
N LYS A 329 -14.49 18.62 -17.83
CA LYS A 329 -15.63 19.16 -17.08
C LYS A 329 -15.41 20.56 -16.49
N GLY A 330 -14.16 21.06 -16.50
CA GLY A 330 -13.79 22.35 -15.92
C GLY A 330 -13.73 22.36 -14.38
N THR A 331 -13.69 21.19 -13.72
CA THR A 331 -13.59 21.06 -12.26
C THR A 331 -12.14 21.00 -11.78
N LEU A 332 -11.21 20.61 -12.64
CA LEU A 332 -9.76 20.61 -12.42
C LEU A 332 -9.05 21.36 -13.55
N LYS A 333 -7.80 21.73 -13.32
CA LYS A 333 -6.95 22.39 -14.31
C LYS A 333 -5.74 21.53 -14.64
N ALA A 334 -5.36 21.48 -15.93
CA ALA A 334 -4.17 20.74 -16.37
C ALA A 334 -2.88 21.26 -15.72
N GLU A 335 -2.79 22.57 -15.49
CA GLU A 335 -1.65 23.24 -14.86
C GLU A 335 -1.40 22.79 -13.40
N ASP A 336 -2.39 22.16 -12.75
CA ASP A 336 -2.27 21.64 -11.40
C ASP A 336 -1.62 20.23 -11.35
N PHE A 337 -1.48 19.53 -12.52
CA PHE A 337 -1.01 18.14 -12.60
C PHE A 337 0.03 17.88 -13.72
N PRO A 338 1.04 18.76 -13.90
CA PRO A 338 1.98 18.65 -15.03
C PRO A 338 2.79 17.35 -15.00
N VAL A 339 3.19 16.83 -13.84
CA VAL A 339 3.97 15.60 -13.73
C VAL A 339 3.10 14.37 -14.04
N LEU A 340 1.90 14.28 -13.45
CA LEU A 340 1.03 13.12 -13.65
C LEU A 340 0.56 13.02 -15.10
N LEU A 341 0.18 14.13 -15.71
CA LEU A 341 -0.25 14.15 -17.10
C LEU A 341 0.89 13.80 -18.07
N HIS A 342 2.12 14.22 -17.76
CA HIS A 342 3.30 13.82 -18.52
C HIS A 342 3.60 12.32 -18.40
N ILE A 343 3.50 11.76 -17.19
CA ILE A 343 3.64 10.33 -16.97
C ILE A 343 2.59 9.54 -17.76
N ASP A 344 1.34 10.00 -17.75
CA ASP A 344 0.26 9.39 -18.52
C ASP A 344 0.53 9.42 -20.03
N ASP A 345 1.03 10.54 -20.55
CA ASP A 345 1.41 10.65 -21.97
C ASP A 345 2.55 9.69 -22.35
N ILE A 346 3.54 9.49 -21.46
CA ILE A 346 4.61 8.51 -21.67
C ILE A 346 4.02 7.08 -21.68
N ILE A 347 3.15 6.74 -20.72
CA ILE A 347 2.60 5.39 -20.58
C ILE A 347 1.61 5.08 -21.69
N CYS A 348 0.65 5.98 -21.96
CA CYS A 348 -0.49 5.72 -22.83
C CYS A 348 -0.25 6.11 -24.30
N LYS A 349 0.55 7.16 -24.53
CA LYS A 349 0.81 7.70 -25.87
C LYS A 349 2.23 7.43 -26.37
N LYS A 350 3.07 6.76 -25.55
CA LYS A 350 4.50 6.52 -25.85
C LYS A 350 5.28 7.82 -26.14
N ALA A 351 4.86 8.91 -25.48
CA ALA A 351 5.53 10.19 -25.60
C ALA A 351 6.99 10.07 -25.10
N PRO A 352 7.93 10.78 -25.68
CA PRO A 352 9.29 10.87 -25.15
C PRO A 352 9.29 11.54 -23.78
N VAL A 353 10.30 11.22 -22.97
CA VAL A 353 10.50 11.88 -21.68
C VAL A 353 11.00 13.30 -21.91
N ASP A 354 10.14 14.27 -21.65
CA ASP A 354 10.41 15.71 -21.68
C ASP A 354 9.76 16.36 -20.44
N ILE A 355 10.51 16.36 -19.34
CA ILE A 355 9.97 16.78 -18.05
C ILE A 355 9.59 18.27 -18.12
N PRO A 356 8.32 18.64 -17.81
CA PRO A 356 7.82 20.00 -18.01
C PRO A 356 8.29 20.95 -16.88
N TRP A 357 9.59 21.21 -16.78
CA TRP A 357 10.21 22.02 -15.72
C TRP A 357 9.63 23.43 -15.61
N ASP A 358 9.29 24.05 -16.75
CA ASP A 358 8.73 25.41 -16.79
C ASP A 358 7.31 25.48 -16.20
N ALA A 359 6.61 24.35 -16.09
CA ALA A 359 5.31 24.25 -15.43
C ALA A 359 5.41 24.10 -13.91
N PHE A 360 6.61 23.86 -13.36
CA PHE A 360 6.80 23.68 -11.93
C PHE A 360 6.91 25.02 -11.23
N THR A 361 6.11 25.21 -10.18
CA THR A 361 6.15 26.44 -9.37
C THR A 361 6.20 26.07 -7.89
N PHE A 362 7.29 26.42 -7.19
CA PHE A 362 7.35 26.20 -5.73
C PHE A 362 6.41 27.12 -4.95
N VAL A 363 6.30 28.36 -5.38
CA VAL A 363 5.41 29.37 -4.79
C VAL A 363 4.66 30.11 -5.91
N LYS A 364 3.41 30.47 -5.64
CA LYS A 364 2.60 31.34 -6.52
C LYS A 364 2.64 32.77 -6.01
#